data_7a779093866c85f25a85a68028628d38
#
_entry.id   7a779093866c85f25a85a68028628d38
#
_cell.length_a   1.000
_cell.length_b   1.000
_cell.length_c   1.000
_cell.angle_alpha   90.00
_cell.angle_beta   90.00
_cell.angle_gamma   90.00
#
_symmetry.space_group_name_H-M   'P 1'
#
loop_
_entity.id
_entity.type
_entity.pdbx_description
1 polymer ?
#
loop_
_entity_poly.entity_id
_entity_poly.type
_entity_poly.pdbx_seq_one_letter_code
_entity_poly.pdbx_strand_id
1 'polypeptide(L)'
;MKLKTITAFFAITWAVSTTVSAQKVSIYSTTSTERWVEKKQTLDKKTAGQADICVYPDSLLQNVVGFGGTFNELSWDALQCLSPAERDKVMAALFSEEGIHFALGRTPIGASDYAMGYYSYNDVKDDYTMRNFSIDRDRYILIPYIKEALKLPPDLKMWASPWTPPAWMKVNEHYSQKSSGIEGTEVGHNRLDPHRNLIGNVTGFKMQQGYLQAYAIYFSKYVQAYKQNGINIQMIMPQNEIAWTPCWPSCTWRPEDLAIFVNQYLGPQFEKDSIDTEIWMGTVNYPNPDYVRTFFKQKDSDKYVKGVGVQWTGMRALPAVHKEYPDYCYMQTENMCGNSENDWSALENTWNAVVHCFNNGVDSYIYWNMVLNETCKSWWDWAQNTLIIVDRKTGQVRYTDEYYLMKHLSHFVQPGSRLLKVSDDKNTLAFRSHDGKVVVVAYNPEEQERPCSFKVGSKYIRVILKGKSINTIVI
;
A
#
# COMPACT_ATOMS: atom_id res chain seq x y z
N MET A 1 -42.33 -24.81 81.78
CA MET A 1 -41.65 -25.63 80.75
C MET A 1 -41.54 -24.82 79.52
N LYS A 2 -40.35 -24.35 79.22
CA LYS A 2 -40.09 -23.51 78.04
C LYS A 2 -39.43 -24.37 76.96
N LEU A 3 -40.11 -24.56 75.83
CA LEU A 3 -39.55 -25.20 74.65
C LEU A 3 -38.55 -24.29 73.97
N LYS A 4 -37.30 -24.74 73.73
CA LYS A 4 -36.31 -24.07 72.89
C LYS A 4 -36.37 -24.66 71.48
N THR A 5 -36.76 -23.83 70.53
CA THR A 5 -36.72 -24.15 69.08
C THR A 5 -35.31 -23.95 68.59
N ILE A 6 -34.67 -24.99 68.08
CA ILE A 6 -33.33 -24.88 67.41
C ILE A 6 -33.60 -24.77 65.91
N THR A 7 -33.27 -23.62 65.37
CA THR A 7 -33.30 -23.38 63.90
C THR A 7 -31.94 -23.73 63.33
N ALA A 8 -31.87 -24.80 62.53
CA ALA A 8 -30.65 -25.17 61.79
C ALA A 8 -30.60 -24.38 60.45
N PHE A 9 -29.56 -23.55 60.28
CA PHE A 9 -29.26 -22.91 59.03
C PHE A 9 -28.43 -23.86 58.13
N PHE A 10 -29.02 -24.35 57.05
CA PHE A 10 -28.27 -25.03 55.98
C PHE A 10 -27.67 -23.97 55.05
N ALA A 11 -26.35 -23.78 55.08
CA ALA A 11 -25.62 -22.98 54.11
C ALA A 11 -25.39 -23.82 52.84
N ILE A 12 -26.14 -23.53 51.76
CA ILE A 12 -25.92 -24.12 50.43
C ILE A 12 -24.82 -23.34 49.77
N THR A 13 -23.60 -23.88 49.73
CA THR A 13 -22.48 -23.35 48.93
C THR A 13 -22.68 -23.75 47.47
N TRP A 14 -23.05 -22.78 46.63
CA TRP A 14 -23.03 -22.93 45.20
C TRP A 14 -21.56 -22.88 44.70
N ALA A 15 -21.00 -24.02 44.35
CA ALA A 15 -19.75 -24.08 43.64
C ALA A 15 -20.00 -23.64 42.16
N VAL A 16 -19.69 -22.39 41.83
CA VAL A 16 -19.67 -21.92 40.44
C VAL A 16 -18.46 -22.57 39.76
N SER A 17 -18.68 -23.69 39.08
CA SER A 17 -17.71 -24.28 38.17
C SER A 17 -17.55 -23.35 36.99
N THR A 18 -16.57 -22.44 37.02
CA THR A 18 -16.13 -21.74 35.82
C THR A 18 -15.42 -22.76 34.94
N THR A 19 -16.14 -23.32 33.98
CA THR A 19 -15.52 -24.06 32.87
C THR A 19 -14.70 -23.07 32.09
N VAL A 20 -13.41 -23.04 32.33
CA VAL A 20 -12.45 -22.32 31.44
C VAL A 20 -12.51 -23.02 30.09
N SER A 21 -13.28 -22.47 29.17
CA SER A 21 -13.30 -22.93 27.79
C SER A 21 -11.89 -22.83 27.25
N ALA A 22 -11.33 -23.93 26.75
CA ALA A 22 -10.02 -23.93 26.12
C ALA A 22 -10.04 -22.93 24.94
N GLN A 23 -9.18 -21.90 24.99
CA GLN A 23 -9.12 -20.88 23.95
C GLN A 23 -8.72 -21.52 22.63
N LYS A 24 -9.57 -21.36 21.61
CA LYS A 24 -9.31 -21.83 20.24
C LYS A 24 -8.44 -20.83 19.51
N VAL A 25 -7.56 -21.33 18.65
CA VAL A 25 -6.66 -20.59 17.79
C VAL A 25 -6.96 -20.99 16.35
N SER A 26 -7.10 -20.01 15.46
CA SER A 26 -7.23 -20.25 14.03
C SER A 26 -5.87 -20.06 13.36
N ILE A 27 -5.51 -20.99 12.48
CA ILE A 27 -4.27 -20.99 11.70
C ILE A 27 -4.65 -21.04 10.23
N TYR A 28 -4.16 -20.10 9.46
CA TYR A 28 -4.32 -20.04 8.01
C TYR A 28 -2.95 -20.27 7.39
N SER A 29 -2.87 -21.18 6.40
CA SER A 29 -1.61 -21.52 5.74
C SER A 29 -1.76 -21.48 4.23
N THR A 30 -0.72 -20.97 3.56
CA THR A 30 -0.58 -20.96 2.10
C THR A 30 0.80 -21.48 1.71
N THR A 31 0.83 -22.39 0.72
CA THR A 31 2.04 -22.84 0.02
C THR A 31 1.86 -22.61 -1.48
N SER A 32 2.83 -22.95 -2.31
CA SER A 32 2.70 -22.89 -3.77
C SER A 32 1.62 -23.82 -4.36
N THR A 33 1.17 -24.83 -3.62
CA THR A 33 0.19 -25.83 -4.06
C THR A 33 -1.13 -25.82 -3.31
N GLU A 34 -1.13 -25.33 -2.07
CA GLU A 34 -2.33 -25.24 -1.22
C GLU A 34 -2.54 -23.79 -0.78
N ARG A 35 -3.72 -23.25 -1.02
CA ARG A 35 -4.03 -21.84 -0.76
C ARG A 35 -5.06 -21.70 0.35
N TRP A 36 -4.78 -20.81 1.33
CA TRP A 36 -5.72 -20.38 2.35
C TRP A 36 -6.37 -21.52 3.14
N VAL A 37 -5.55 -22.48 3.59
CA VAL A 37 -6.03 -23.65 4.37
C VAL A 37 -6.21 -23.24 5.83
N GLU A 38 -7.44 -23.25 6.32
CA GLU A 38 -7.75 -22.98 7.73
C GLU A 38 -7.68 -24.25 8.57
N LYS A 39 -7.05 -24.16 9.74
CA LYS A 39 -7.04 -25.16 10.81
C LYS A 39 -7.37 -24.49 12.13
N LYS A 40 -8.17 -25.19 12.98
CA LYS A 40 -8.47 -24.75 14.35
C LYS A 40 -7.84 -25.71 15.33
N GLN A 41 -7.15 -25.18 16.33
CA GLN A 41 -6.60 -25.97 17.42
C GLN A 41 -6.78 -25.25 18.76
N THR A 42 -6.57 -25.96 19.86
CA THR A 42 -6.54 -25.38 21.20
C THR A 42 -5.13 -24.95 21.57
N LEU A 43 -5.01 -23.95 22.46
CA LEU A 43 -3.73 -23.59 23.07
C LEU A 43 -3.15 -24.79 23.83
N ASP A 44 -1.85 -24.93 23.75
CA ASP A 44 -1.14 -25.97 24.52
C ASP A 44 -1.16 -25.63 26.00
N LYS A 45 -1.29 -26.66 26.84
CA LYS A 45 -0.96 -26.53 28.24
C LYS A 45 0.53 -26.18 28.34
N LYS A 46 0.89 -25.25 29.24
CA LYS A 46 2.22 -24.72 29.42
C LYS A 46 3.30 -25.81 29.25
N THR A 47 4.10 -25.70 28.18
CA THR A 47 5.24 -26.61 27.97
C THR A 47 6.45 -26.07 28.72
N ALA A 48 7.16 -26.94 29.44
CA ALA A 48 8.42 -26.61 30.10
C ALA A 48 9.57 -26.59 29.06
N GLY A 49 9.62 -25.55 28.21
CA GLY A 49 10.67 -25.41 27.19
C GLY A 49 10.75 -23.99 26.66
N GLN A 50 11.87 -23.68 26.01
CA GLN A 50 12.07 -22.42 25.29
C GLN A 50 11.22 -22.46 24.01
N ALA A 51 10.43 -21.41 23.76
CA ALA A 51 9.72 -21.27 22.50
C ALA A 51 10.68 -20.84 21.39
N ASP A 52 10.41 -21.29 20.15
CA ASP A 52 11.20 -20.90 18.98
C ASP A 52 11.01 -19.39 18.69
N ILE A 53 9.78 -18.90 18.83
CA ILE A 53 9.43 -17.49 18.60
C ILE A 53 8.65 -16.94 19.80
N CYS A 54 9.12 -15.81 20.34
CA CYS A 54 8.45 -15.06 21.38
C CYS A 54 7.79 -13.81 20.79
N VAL A 55 6.50 -13.64 21.06
CA VAL A 55 5.74 -12.40 20.78
C VAL A 55 5.52 -11.68 22.10
N TYR A 56 5.76 -10.39 22.14
CA TYR A 56 5.64 -9.55 23.34
C TYR A 56 4.41 -8.63 23.24
N PRO A 57 3.21 -9.08 23.70
CA PRO A 57 1.99 -8.33 23.50
C PRO A 57 1.97 -6.94 24.13
N ASP A 58 2.75 -6.73 25.20
CA ASP A 58 2.83 -5.45 25.90
C ASP A 58 3.87 -4.49 25.29
N SER A 59 4.66 -4.95 24.32
CA SER A 59 5.65 -4.14 23.61
C SER A 59 5.05 -3.65 22.28
N LEU A 60 4.22 -2.59 22.38
CA LEU A 60 3.54 -1.97 21.23
C LEU A 60 4.53 -1.05 20.49
N LEU A 61 4.62 -1.24 19.17
CA LEU A 61 5.37 -0.40 18.25
C LEU A 61 4.41 0.57 17.53
N GLN A 62 4.62 0.88 16.23
CA GLN A 62 3.78 1.81 15.49
C GLN A 62 2.34 1.31 15.30
N ASN A 63 1.43 2.26 15.07
CA ASN A 63 0.08 1.95 14.59
C ASN A 63 0.15 1.46 13.15
N VAL A 64 -0.80 0.62 12.75
CA VAL A 64 -1.03 0.24 11.37
C VAL A 64 -2.15 1.11 10.81
N VAL A 65 -1.85 1.88 9.76
CA VAL A 65 -2.83 2.68 9.02
C VAL A 65 -3.57 1.80 8.01
N GLY A 66 -2.89 0.79 7.47
CA GLY A 66 -3.52 -0.24 6.66
C GLY A 66 -2.67 -0.73 5.49
N PHE A 67 -3.25 -1.66 4.78
CA PHE A 67 -2.75 -2.18 3.51
C PHE A 67 -3.64 -1.70 2.37
N GLY A 68 -3.09 -1.60 1.17
CA GLY A 68 -3.86 -1.13 0.04
C GLY A 68 -3.31 -1.56 -1.31
N GLY A 69 -4.02 -1.11 -2.35
CA GLY A 69 -3.61 -1.32 -3.74
C GLY A 69 -3.86 -0.09 -4.60
N THR A 70 -3.31 -0.11 -5.81
CA THR A 70 -3.40 1.04 -6.71
C THR A 70 -4.40 0.79 -7.82
N PHE A 71 -5.27 1.77 -8.02
CA PHE A 71 -6.19 1.86 -9.16
C PHE A 71 -5.45 2.41 -10.36
N ASN A 72 -5.48 1.70 -11.49
CA ASN A 72 -4.94 2.19 -12.76
C ASN A 72 -5.85 1.84 -13.93
N GLU A 73 -5.63 2.47 -15.10
CA GLU A 73 -6.51 2.31 -16.26
C GLU A 73 -6.51 0.88 -16.80
N LEU A 74 -5.34 0.23 -16.91
CA LEU A 74 -5.24 -1.13 -17.45
C LEU A 74 -5.87 -2.18 -16.53
N SER A 75 -5.92 -1.92 -15.23
CA SER A 75 -6.68 -2.77 -14.28
C SER A 75 -8.18 -2.70 -14.57
N TRP A 76 -8.71 -1.50 -14.80
CA TRP A 76 -10.13 -1.35 -15.13
C TRP A 76 -10.47 -1.95 -16.48
N ASP A 77 -9.60 -1.77 -17.49
CA ASP A 77 -9.74 -2.43 -18.82
C ASP A 77 -9.83 -3.95 -18.69
N ALA A 78 -8.95 -4.57 -17.91
CA ALA A 78 -9.00 -6.00 -17.65
C ALA A 78 -10.31 -6.43 -16.97
N LEU A 79 -10.76 -5.68 -15.95
CA LEU A 79 -12.01 -5.94 -15.23
C LEU A 79 -13.26 -5.80 -16.13
N GLN A 80 -13.24 -4.88 -17.10
CA GLN A 80 -14.36 -4.69 -18.04
C GLN A 80 -14.54 -5.89 -18.99
N CYS A 81 -13.54 -6.75 -19.17
CA CYS A 81 -13.66 -7.97 -19.94
C CYS A 81 -14.46 -9.07 -19.22
N LEU A 82 -14.69 -8.94 -17.91
CA LEU A 82 -15.46 -9.89 -17.12
C LEU A 82 -16.96 -9.60 -17.18
N SER A 83 -17.77 -10.64 -16.97
CA SER A 83 -19.19 -10.43 -16.67
C SER A 83 -19.34 -9.59 -15.39
N PRO A 84 -20.45 -8.86 -15.21
CA PRO A 84 -20.67 -8.09 -13.98
C PRO A 84 -20.50 -8.95 -12.71
N ALA A 85 -21.04 -10.18 -12.71
CA ALA A 85 -20.96 -11.09 -11.57
C ALA A 85 -19.52 -11.55 -11.26
N GLU A 86 -18.69 -11.81 -12.29
CA GLU A 86 -17.28 -12.17 -12.07
C GLU A 86 -16.45 -10.94 -11.63
N ARG A 87 -16.74 -9.78 -12.19
CA ARG A 87 -16.11 -8.53 -11.73
C ARG A 87 -16.42 -8.24 -10.28
N ASP A 88 -17.68 -8.39 -9.85
CA ASP A 88 -18.09 -8.22 -8.45
C ASP A 88 -17.34 -9.17 -7.52
N LYS A 89 -17.10 -10.44 -7.94
CA LYS A 89 -16.28 -11.39 -7.17
C LYS A 89 -14.82 -10.92 -7.03
N VAL A 90 -14.23 -10.40 -8.11
CA VAL A 90 -12.85 -9.86 -8.06
C VAL A 90 -12.77 -8.65 -7.15
N MET A 91 -13.74 -7.73 -7.24
CA MET A 91 -13.82 -6.58 -6.34
C MET A 91 -13.99 -7.00 -4.89
N ALA A 92 -14.87 -7.97 -4.61
CA ALA A 92 -15.03 -8.54 -3.27
C ALA A 92 -13.74 -9.21 -2.78
N ALA A 93 -13.02 -9.94 -3.62
CA ALA A 93 -11.75 -10.55 -3.27
C ALA A 93 -10.67 -9.54 -2.85
N LEU A 94 -10.71 -8.32 -3.38
CA LEU A 94 -9.77 -7.26 -3.00
C LEU A 94 -10.22 -6.47 -1.76
N PHE A 95 -11.52 -6.13 -1.68
CA PHE A 95 -11.97 -5.11 -0.75
C PHE A 95 -12.97 -5.58 0.31
N SER A 96 -13.65 -6.73 0.16
CA SER A 96 -14.59 -7.21 1.20
C SER A 96 -13.87 -7.83 2.40
N GLU A 97 -14.62 -7.98 3.50
CA GLU A 97 -14.14 -8.64 4.73
C GLU A 97 -13.68 -10.09 4.51
N GLU A 98 -14.25 -10.82 3.54
CA GLU A 98 -13.84 -12.18 3.19
C GLU A 98 -12.60 -12.23 2.28
N GLY A 99 -12.27 -11.12 1.63
CA GLY A 99 -11.16 -10.97 0.71
C GLY A 99 -9.85 -10.57 1.40
N ILE A 100 -9.02 -9.81 0.69
CA ILE A 100 -7.82 -9.17 1.26
C ILE A 100 -8.22 -8.09 2.27
N HIS A 101 -9.37 -7.44 2.06
CA HIS A 101 -9.88 -6.36 2.88
C HIS A 101 -8.95 -5.14 2.88
N PHE A 102 -8.58 -4.65 1.71
CA PHE A 102 -7.77 -3.44 1.60
C PHE A 102 -8.49 -2.22 2.16
N ALA A 103 -7.81 -1.48 3.02
CA ALA A 103 -8.29 -0.27 3.66
C ALA A 103 -7.76 1.03 3.02
N LEU A 104 -6.76 0.92 2.14
CA LEU A 104 -6.14 2.03 1.44
C LEU A 104 -6.23 1.85 -0.07
N GLY A 105 -6.43 2.96 -0.78
CA GLY A 105 -6.43 2.99 -2.24
C GLY A 105 -5.56 4.12 -2.77
N ARG A 106 -4.67 3.82 -3.72
CA ARG A 106 -3.90 4.82 -4.46
C ARG A 106 -4.52 5.04 -5.82
N THR A 107 -4.55 6.27 -6.31
CA THR A 107 -4.92 6.58 -7.69
C THR A 107 -3.93 7.56 -8.32
N PRO A 108 -3.61 7.43 -9.62
CA PRO A 108 -2.76 8.40 -10.30
C PRO A 108 -3.47 9.74 -10.51
N ILE A 109 -2.71 10.82 -10.60
CA ILE A 109 -3.16 12.14 -11.06
C ILE A 109 -2.68 12.31 -12.50
N GLY A 110 -3.55 12.03 -13.47
CA GLY A 110 -3.20 11.92 -14.88
C GLY A 110 -2.56 10.58 -15.24
N ALA A 111 -1.86 10.51 -16.37
CA ALA A 111 -1.29 9.28 -16.88
C ALA A 111 -0.22 8.70 -15.96
N SER A 112 -0.35 7.40 -15.62
CA SER A 112 0.71 6.56 -15.03
C SER A 112 1.38 5.69 -16.09
N ASP A 113 2.34 4.85 -15.68
CA ASP A 113 2.93 3.81 -16.54
C ASP A 113 1.93 2.70 -16.92
N TYR A 114 0.84 2.51 -16.15
CA TYR A 114 -0.29 1.62 -16.48
C TYR A 114 -1.54 2.38 -16.96
N ALA A 115 -1.36 3.55 -17.54
CA ALA A 115 -2.40 4.24 -18.30
C ALA A 115 -2.47 3.74 -19.76
N MET A 116 -3.61 3.96 -20.41
CA MET A 116 -3.83 3.65 -21.84
C MET A 116 -3.36 4.79 -22.75
N GLY A 117 -2.21 5.36 -22.48
CA GLY A 117 -1.58 6.45 -23.22
C GLY A 117 -1.30 7.69 -22.37
N TYR A 118 -0.72 8.70 -23.01
CA TYR A 118 -0.43 9.98 -22.36
C TYR A 118 -1.67 10.84 -22.22
N TYR A 119 -1.85 11.45 -21.06
CA TYR A 119 -2.81 12.52 -20.82
C TYR A 119 -2.48 13.27 -19.53
N SER A 120 -2.98 14.48 -19.45
CA SER A 120 -3.11 15.22 -18.20
C SER A 120 -4.52 15.85 -18.13
N TYR A 121 -4.84 16.48 -17.03
CA TYR A 121 -6.13 17.16 -16.90
C TYR A 121 -6.13 18.57 -17.51
N ASN A 122 -4.98 19.03 -18.01
CA ASN A 122 -4.90 20.29 -18.76
C ASN A 122 -3.68 20.28 -19.70
N ASP A 123 -3.91 19.93 -20.97
CA ASP A 123 -2.89 19.92 -22.00
C ASP A 123 -2.82 21.22 -22.83
N VAL A 124 -3.61 22.22 -22.44
CA VAL A 124 -3.58 23.54 -23.10
C VAL A 124 -2.37 24.31 -22.61
N LYS A 125 -1.42 24.54 -23.52
CA LYS A 125 -0.16 25.25 -23.23
C LYS A 125 -0.47 26.65 -22.69
N ASP A 126 0.28 27.04 -21.64
CA ASP A 126 0.24 28.37 -21.01
C ASP A 126 -1.12 28.74 -20.37
N ASP A 127 -1.99 27.76 -20.11
CA ASP A 127 -3.20 27.99 -19.31
C ASP A 127 -2.88 28.00 -17.80
N TYR A 128 -2.16 29.01 -17.36
CA TYR A 128 -1.74 29.21 -15.97
C TYR A 128 -2.90 29.29 -14.96
N THR A 129 -4.11 29.58 -15.43
CA THR A 129 -5.32 29.69 -14.59
C THR A 129 -6.11 28.40 -14.53
N MET A 130 -5.68 27.36 -15.23
CA MET A 130 -6.36 26.05 -15.29
C MET A 130 -7.84 26.15 -15.72
N ARG A 131 -8.15 27.00 -16.69
CA ARG A 131 -9.52 27.14 -17.23
C ARG A 131 -9.98 25.89 -17.96
N ASN A 132 -9.05 25.23 -18.66
CA ASN A 132 -9.30 24.03 -19.44
C ASN A 132 -9.06 22.74 -18.66
N PHE A 133 -8.94 22.84 -17.33
CA PHE A 133 -8.79 21.66 -16.48
C PHE A 133 -10.06 20.77 -16.54
N SER A 134 -9.88 19.49 -16.87
CA SER A 134 -10.96 18.51 -16.91
C SER A 134 -10.48 17.13 -16.49
N ILE A 135 -11.28 16.44 -15.65
CA ILE A 135 -11.11 15.03 -15.28
C ILE A 135 -12.03 14.11 -16.11
N ASP A 136 -12.50 14.56 -17.27
CA ASP A 136 -13.52 13.83 -18.04
C ASP A 136 -13.07 12.41 -18.39
N ARG A 137 -11.77 12.17 -18.68
CA ARG A 137 -11.23 10.83 -18.90
C ARG A 137 -11.45 9.91 -17.69
N ASP A 138 -11.16 10.38 -16.51
CA ASP A 138 -11.30 9.60 -15.28
C ASP A 138 -12.74 9.23 -14.96
N ARG A 139 -13.71 10.05 -15.40
CA ARG A 139 -15.14 9.76 -15.23
C ARG A 139 -15.58 8.47 -15.91
N TYR A 140 -14.85 8.02 -16.91
CA TYR A 140 -15.13 6.77 -17.64
C TYR A 140 -14.27 5.60 -17.20
N ILE A 141 -13.16 5.84 -16.51
CA ILE A 141 -12.16 4.80 -16.22
C ILE A 141 -11.90 4.68 -14.71
N LEU A 142 -11.17 5.64 -14.12
CA LEU A 142 -10.73 5.53 -12.71
C LEU A 142 -11.86 5.73 -11.72
N ILE A 143 -12.74 6.71 -11.94
CA ILE A 143 -13.85 7.02 -11.03
C ILE A 143 -14.84 5.86 -10.91
N PRO A 144 -15.31 5.19 -11.99
CA PRO A 144 -16.13 4.00 -11.87
C PRO A 144 -15.43 2.87 -11.11
N TYR A 145 -14.14 2.62 -11.38
CA TYR A 145 -13.36 1.59 -10.69
C TYR A 145 -13.28 1.85 -9.18
N ILE A 146 -12.91 3.06 -8.79
CA ILE A 146 -12.85 3.46 -7.37
C ILE A 146 -14.22 3.36 -6.71
N LYS A 147 -15.29 3.78 -7.40
CA LYS A 147 -16.65 3.71 -6.86
C LYS A 147 -17.13 2.28 -6.63
N GLU A 148 -16.74 1.31 -7.46
CA GLU A 148 -17.05 -0.10 -7.19
C GLU A 148 -16.35 -0.56 -5.90
N ALA A 149 -15.09 -0.17 -5.69
CA ALA A 149 -14.38 -0.48 -4.46
C ALA A 149 -15.02 0.16 -3.23
N LEU A 150 -15.41 1.44 -3.31
CA LEU A 150 -16.03 2.18 -2.21
C LEU A 150 -17.40 1.64 -1.75
N LYS A 151 -18.03 0.74 -2.53
CA LYS A 151 -19.27 0.06 -2.11
C LYS A 151 -19.01 -1.03 -1.07
N LEU A 152 -17.79 -1.53 -0.93
CA LEU A 152 -17.46 -2.73 -0.17
C LEU A 152 -16.93 -2.42 1.24
N PRO A 153 -15.82 -1.72 1.46
CA PRO A 153 -15.45 -1.24 2.77
C PRO A 153 -15.96 0.20 2.93
N PRO A 154 -16.71 0.51 4.00
CA PRO A 154 -17.18 1.88 4.24
C PRO A 154 -16.03 2.87 4.47
N ASP A 155 -14.83 2.41 4.79
CA ASP A 155 -13.70 3.22 5.26
C ASP A 155 -12.47 3.20 4.35
N LEU A 156 -12.61 2.80 3.07
CA LEU A 156 -11.50 2.85 2.11
C LEU A 156 -10.96 4.28 1.97
N LYS A 157 -9.72 4.49 2.41
CA LYS A 157 -9.04 5.79 2.36
C LYS A 157 -8.28 5.95 1.07
N MET A 158 -8.59 7.00 0.31
CA MET A 158 -7.95 7.26 -0.99
C MET A 158 -6.82 8.27 -0.88
N TRP A 159 -5.71 7.98 -1.57
CA TRP A 159 -4.62 8.92 -1.79
C TRP A 159 -4.17 8.93 -3.25
N ALA A 160 -3.43 9.98 -3.65
CA ALA A 160 -3.09 10.17 -5.05
C ALA A 160 -1.69 10.74 -5.26
N SER A 161 -1.10 10.43 -6.42
CA SER A 161 0.18 11.02 -6.86
C SER A 161 0.23 11.10 -8.40
N PRO A 162 0.82 12.17 -8.98
CA PRO A 162 1.10 12.24 -10.41
C PRO A 162 2.41 11.51 -10.74
N TRP A 163 2.47 10.91 -11.93
CA TRP A 163 3.72 10.44 -12.54
C TRP A 163 4.41 11.57 -13.29
N THR A 164 3.63 12.49 -13.83
CA THR A 164 4.13 13.64 -14.57
C THR A 164 3.18 14.82 -14.46
N PRO A 165 3.65 16.05 -14.39
CA PRO A 165 2.82 17.22 -14.65
C PRO A 165 2.43 17.27 -16.13
N PRO A 166 1.48 18.14 -16.53
CA PRO A 166 1.21 18.44 -17.94
C PRO A 166 2.50 18.72 -18.72
N ALA A 167 2.62 18.17 -19.92
CA ALA A 167 3.87 18.22 -20.70
C ALA A 167 4.40 19.65 -20.89
N TRP A 168 3.53 20.64 -21.08
CA TRP A 168 3.92 22.04 -21.27
C TRP A 168 4.56 22.69 -20.03
N MET A 169 4.37 22.11 -18.83
CA MET A 169 5.02 22.55 -17.58
C MET A 169 6.42 21.96 -17.40
N LYS A 170 6.84 21.03 -18.25
CA LYS A 170 8.13 20.36 -18.14
C LYS A 170 9.18 21.03 -19.02
N VAL A 171 10.45 20.94 -18.59
CA VAL A 171 11.59 21.51 -19.31
C VAL A 171 11.73 20.92 -20.71
N ASN A 172 11.48 19.62 -20.85
CA ASN A 172 11.51 18.93 -22.14
C ASN A 172 10.17 18.92 -22.90
N GLU A 173 9.14 19.55 -22.36
CA GLU A 173 7.78 19.62 -22.95
C GLU A 173 7.24 18.25 -23.41
N HIS A 174 7.55 17.19 -22.64
CA HIS A 174 7.10 15.83 -22.91
C HIS A 174 6.69 15.10 -21.61
N TYR A 175 5.75 14.15 -21.68
CA TYR A 175 5.28 13.38 -20.53
C TYR A 175 6.37 12.51 -19.90
N SER A 176 7.28 11.92 -20.72
CA SER A 176 8.42 11.12 -20.24
C SER A 176 9.67 11.97 -20.10
N GLN A 177 10.67 11.48 -19.37
CA GLN A 177 11.98 12.13 -19.24
C GLN A 177 13.07 11.47 -20.08
N LYS A 178 12.89 10.21 -20.48
CA LYS A 178 13.83 9.46 -21.31
C LYS A 178 13.13 8.91 -22.54
N SER A 179 13.77 8.99 -23.70
CA SER A 179 13.31 8.35 -24.93
C SER A 179 13.35 6.82 -24.81
N SER A 180 12.41 6.17 -25.49
CA SER A 180 12.33 4.71 -25.58
C SER A 180 11.90 4.27 -26.96
N GLY A 181 11.99 2.97 -27.17
CA GLY A 181 11.60 2.29 -28.38
C GLY A 181 12.82 1.70 -29.09
N ILE A 182 12.54 0.73 -29.97
CA ILE A 182 13.51 0.18 -30.89
C ILE A 182 13.40 0.99 -32.16
N GLU A 183 14.53 1.45 -32.72
CA GLU A 183 14.57 2.21 -33.95
C GLU A 183 13.80 1.48 -35.07
N GLY A 184 12.88 2.20 -35.70
CA GLY A 184 12.05 1.66 -36.78
C GLY A 184 10.81 0.87 -36.33
N THR A 185 10.50 0.80 -35.01
CA THR A 185 9.26 0.18 -34.49
C THR A 185 8.42 1.17 -33.71
N GLU A 186 7.08 0.96 -33.68
CA GLU A 186 6.16 1.74 -32.86
C GLU A 186 5.94 1.09 -31.47
N VAL A 187 6.39 -0.14 -31.25
CA VAL A 187 6.18 -0.87 -29.99
C VAL A 187 7.03 -0.28 -28.88
N GLY A 188 6.38 0.14 -27.80
CA GLY A 188 7.03 0.75 -26.67
C GLY A 188 7.65 2.14 -26.95
N HIS A 189 7.46 2.69 -28.14
CA HIS A 189 8.05 3.95 -28.56
C HIS A 189 7.28 5.14 -27.96
N ASN A 190 7.95 5.97 -27.16
CA ASN A 190 7.33 7.11 -26.50
C ASN A 190 7.41 8.43 -27.27
N ARG A 191 8.03 8.42 -28.47
CA ARG A 191 8.17 9.59 -29.37
C ARG A 191 8.93 10.78 -28.79
N LEU A 192 9.65 10.60 -27.69
CA LEU A 192 10.56 11.63 -27.16
C LEU A 192 11.85 11.61 -27.95
N ASP A 193 12.24 12.78 -28.49
CA ASP A 193 13.56 12.99 -29.13
C ASP A 193 14.66 12.74 -28.09
N PRO A 194 15.66 11.87 -28.34
CA PRO A 194 16.77 11.61 -27.43
C PRO A 194 17.55 12.86 -27.01
N HIS A 195 17.62 13.91 -27.83
CA HIS A 195 18.24 15.17 -27.46
C HIS A 195 17.48 15.97 -26.39
N ARG A 196 16.22 15.59 -26.12
CA ARG A 196 15.36 16.18 -25.09
C ARG A 196 15.29 15.34 -23.82
N ASN A 197 16.11 14.30 -23.71
CA ASN A 197 16.21 13.49 -22.49
C ASN A 197 16.67 14.36 -21.30
N LEU A 198 16.01 14.16 -20.17
CA LEU A 198 16.39 14.75 -18.88
C LEU A 198 16.86 13.62 -17.96
N ILE A 199 18.17 13.46 -17.84
CA ILE A 199 18.81 12.36 -17.10
C ILE A 199 19.63 12.91 -15.94
N GLY A 200 19.65 12.19 -14.82
CA GLY A 200 20.44 12.54 -13.65
C GLY A 200 19.65 13.33 -12.61
N ASN A 201 20.40 13.97 -11.69
CA ASN A 201 19.82 14.73 -10.58
C ASN A 201 19.38 16.14 -11.06
N VAL A 202 18.32 16.18 -11.84
CA VAL A 202 17.73 17.42 -12.39
C VAL A 202 16.26 17.52 -12.03
N THR A 203 15.78 18.75 -11.90
CA THR A 203 14.34 19.00 -11.83
C THR A 203 13.77 19.10 -13.24
N GLY A 204 12.88 18.17 -13.60
CA GLY A 204 12.24 18.15 -14.92
C GLY A 204 11.10 19.15 -15.08
N PHE A 205 10.68 19.79 -13.99
CA PHE A 205 9.64 20.81 -13.95
C PHE A 205 10.19 22.20 -14.23
N LYS A 206 9.42 23.09 -14.86
CA LYS A 206 9.76 24.51 -15.07
C LYS A 206 9.56 25.29 -13.78
N MET A 207 10.65 25.70 -13.11
CA MET A 207 10.65 26.30 -11.77
C MET A 207 10.24 27.79 -11.71
N GLN A 208 9.77 28.38 -12.80
CA GLN A 208 9.29 29.78 -12.78
C GLN A 208 7.95 29.87 -12.04
N GLN A 209 7.74 30.98 -11.34
CA GLN A 209 6.59 31.22 -10.46
C GLN A 209 5.23 30.88 -11.11
N GLY A 210 5.01 31.25 -12.38
CA GLY A 210 3.75 31.00 -13.07
C GLY A 210 3.44 29.52 -13.21
N TYR A 211 4.44 28.67 -13.53
CA TYR A 211 4.27 27.22 -13.62
C TYR A 211 4.01 26.58 -12.24
N LEU A 212 4.76 26.97 -11.23
CA LEU A 212 4.61 26.47 -9.86
C LEU A 212 3.21 26.79 -9.31
N GLN A 213 2.73 28.02 -9.49
CA GLN A 213 1.40 28.43 -9.09
C GLN A 213 0.30 27.68 -9.86
N ALA A 214 0.46 27.53 -11.17
CA ALA A 214 -0.46 26.80 -12.02
C ALA A 214 -0.55 25.32 -11.60
N TYR A 215 0.58 24.71 -11.27
CA TYR A 215 0.59 23.32 -10.81
C TYR A 215 -0.04 23.14 -9.43
N ALA A 216 0.11 24.08 -8.52
CA ALA A 216 -0.61 24.08 -7.25
C ALA A 216 -2.14 24.16 -7.45
N ILE A 217 -2.61 25.03 -8.38
CA ILE A 217 -4.04 25.11 -8.76
C ILE A 217 -4.49 23.80 -9.40
N TYR A 218 -3.67 23.12 -10.19
CA TYR A 218 -3.97 21.82 -10.80
C TYR A 218 -4.30 20.76 -9.73
N PHE A 219 -3.49 20.65 -8.67
CA PHE A 219 -3.77 19.76 -7.54
C PHE A 219 -5.05 20.14 -6.79
N SER A 220 -5.24 21.43 -6.53
CA SER A 220 -6.45 21.91 -5.87
C SER A 220 -7.71 21.54 -6.65
N LYS A 221 -7.72 21.77 -7.96
CA LYS A 221 -8.85 21.39 -8.82
C LYS A 221 -9.06 19.88 -8.90
N TYR A 222 -7.99 19.08 -8.91
CA TYR A 222 -8.07 17.63 -8.88
C TYR A 222 -8.81 17.14 -7.63
N VAL A 223 -8.36 17.53 -6.45
CA VAL A 223 -8.97 17.13 -5.17
C VAL A 223 -10.44 17.53 -5.12
N GLN A 224 -10.76 18.77 -5.52
CA GLN A 224 -12.14 19.26 -5.55
C GLN A 224 -13.02 18.49 -6.55
N ALA A 225 -12.49 18.19 -7.74
CA ALA A 225 -13.22 17.45 -8.77
C ALA A 225 -13.50 15.99 -8.34
N TYR A 226 -12.56 15.31 -7.69
CA TYR A 226 -12.78 13.98 -7.13
C TYR A 226 -13.81 14.01 -6.00
N LYS A 227 -13.73 14.99 -5.10
CA LYS A 227 -14.73 15.20 -4.04
C LYS A 227 -16.14 15.41 -4.60
N GLN A 228 -16.28 16.20 -5.66
CA GLN A 228 -17.56 16.40 -6.36
C GLN A 228 -18.10 15.11 -6.98
N ASN A 229 -17.24 14.14 -7.30
CA ASN A 229 -17.61 12.81 -7.76
C ASN A 229 -17.81 11.79 -6.63
N GLY A 230 -17.80 12.23 -5.35
CA GLY A 230 -18.02 11.39 -4.19
C GLY A 230 -16.76 10.58 -3.75
N ILE A 231 -15.56 10.97 -4.20
CA ILE A 231 -14.30 10.36 -3.83
C ILE A 231 -13.48 11.37 -3.02
N ASN A 232 -13.28 11.09 -1.74
CA ASN A 232 -12.46 11.95 -0.90
C ASN A 232 -11.00 11.53 -0.97
N ILE A 233 -10.15 12.38 -1.56
CA ILE A 233 -8.68 12.19 -1.58
C ILE A 233 -8.14 12.75 -0.26
N GLN A 234 -7.79 11.86 0.66
CA GLN A 234 -7.34 12.25 2.00
C GLN A 234 -5.87 12.67 2.04
N MET A 235 -5.07 12.23 1.06
CA MET A 235 -3.64 12.49 1.01
C MET A 235 -3.17 12.62 -0.43
N ILE A 236 -2.22 13.51 -0.68
CA ILE A 236 -1.48 13.56 -1.94
C ILE A 236 0.02 13.48 -1.69
N MET A 237 0.73 12.89 -2.65
CA MET A 237 2.17 12.97 -2.79
C MET A 237 2.49 13.66 -4.11
N PRO A 238 3.22 14.78 -4.12
CA PRO A 238 3.31 15.68 -5.28
C PRO A 238 4.03 15.09 -6.49
N GLN A 239 4.69 13.94 -6.36
CA GLN A 239 5.34 13.25 -7.48
C GLN A 239 5.55 11.76 -7.19
N ASN A 240 5.27 10.91 -8.17
CA ASN A 240 5.71 9.51 -8.20
C ASN A 240 7.17 9.44 -8.67
N GLU A 241 7.99 8.61 -7.99
CA GLU A 241 9.39 8.32 -8.35
C GLU A 241 10.25 9.57 -8.64
N ILE A 242 10.37 10.38 -7.60
CA ILE A 242 11.01 11.70 -7.66
C ILE A 242 12.46 11.72 -8.22
N ALA A 243 13.14 10.57 -8.25
CA ALA A 243 14.56 10.45 -8.64
C ALA A 243 14.81 9.46 -9.80
N TRP A 244 13.77 9.03 -10.53
CA TRP A 244 13.91 8.10 -11.63
C TRP A 244 13.48 8.70 -12.96
N THR A 245 14.25 8.41 -14.02
CA THR A 245 14.03 8.94 -15.38
C THR A 245 13.65 7.82 -16.35
N PRO A 246 12.46 7.23 -16.25
CA PRO A 246 12.00 6.18 -17.14
C PRO A 246 11.48 6.74 -18.47
N CYS A 247 11.12 5.81 -19.35
CA CYS A 247 10.53 6.11 -20.66
C CYS A 247 9.00 6.22 -20.69
N TRP A 248 8.34 6.00 -19.54
CA TRP A 248 6.92 6.25 -19.32
C TRP A 248 6.70 7.61 -18.63
N PRO A 249 5.45 8.01 -18.33
CA PRO A 249 5.19 9.27 -17.64
C PRO A 249 6.05 9.44 -16.39
N SER A 250 6.78 10.55 -16.29
CA SER A 250 7.75 10.77 -15.21
C SER A 250 8.18 12.23 -15.11
N CYS A 251 8.56 12.65 -13.90
CA CYS A 251 9.20 13.94 -13.66
C CYS A 251 10.09 13.84 -12.42
N THR A 252 11.39 14.07 -12.59
CA THR A 252 12.29 14.14 -11.44
C THR A 252 12.27 15.52 -10.81
N TRP A 253 12.52 15.54 -9.49
CA TRP A 253 12.66 16.76 -8.70
C TRP A 253 13.90 16.66 -7.82
N ARG A 254 14.70 17.72 -7.79
CA ARG A 254 15.66 17.87 -6.70
C ARG A 254 14.92 18.17 -5.40
N PRO A 255 15.42 17.71 -4.24
CA PRO A 255 14.72 17.86 -2.97
C PRO A 255 14.45 19.33 -2.60
N GLU A 256 15.36 20.25 -2.94
CA GLU A 256 15.18 21.69 -2.71
C GLU A 256 14.03 22.26 -3.53
N ASP A 257 13.95 21.88 -4.80
CA ASP A 257 12.93 22.37 -5.73
C ASP A 257 11.54 21.81 -5.36
N LEU A 258 11.49 20.54 -4.94
CA LEU A 258 10.25 19.94 -4.43
C LEU A 258 9.78 20.64 -3.14
N ALA A 259 10.70 20.96 -2.24
CA ALA A 259 10.38 21.71 -1.03
C ALA A 259 9.86 23.12 -1.33
N ILE A 260 10.46 23.82 -2.29
CA ILE A 260 9.95 25.12 -2.78
C ILE A 260 8.52 24.97 -3.28
N PHE A 261 8.25 23.98 -4.13
CA PHE A 261 6.90 23.75 -4.66
C PHE A 261 5.89 23.48 -3.53
N VAL A 262 6.21 22.55 -2.62
CA VAL A 262 5.30 22.19 -1.52
C VAL A 262 5.05 23.36 -0.58
N ASN A 263 6.12 24.01 -0.11
CA ASN A 263 6.04 24.97 0.98
C ASN A 263 5.56 26.35 0.53
N GLN A 264 5.86 26.76 -0.68
CA GLN A 264 5.59 28.12 -1.15
C GLN A 264 4.38 28.20 -2.11
N TYR A 265 3.93 27.07 -2.67
CA TYR A 265 2.84 27.06 -3.65
C TYR A 265 1.72 26.07 -3.29
N LEU A 266 2.02 24.77 -3.12
CA LEU A 266 1.00 23.74 -2.94
C LEU A 266 0.29 23.87 -1.60
N GLY A 267 1.04 23.93 -0.50
CA GLY A 267 0.48 24.09 0.85
C GLY A 267 -0.33 25.39 0.99
N PRO A 268 0.21 26.57 0.62
CA PRO A 268 -0.55 27.81 0.62
C PRO A 268 -1.78 27.80 -0.29
N GLN A 269 -1.75 27.07 -1.44
CA GLN A 269 -2.93 26.93 -2.29
C GLN A 269 -4.01 26.10 -1.62
N PHE A 270 -3.65 25.03 -0.93
CA PHE A 270 -4.61 24.20 -0.17
C PHE A 270 -5.21 24.97 1.00
N GLU A 271 -4.41 25.73 1.74
CA GLU A 271 -4.93 26.66 2.78
C GLU A 271 -5.93 27.64 2.20
N LYS A 272 -5.58 28.31 1.09
CA LYS A 272 -6.43 29.29 0.40
C LYS A 272 -7.79 28.69 -0.03
N ASP A 273 -7.76 27.47 -0.55
CA ASP A 273 -8.96 26.80 -1.09
C ASP A 273 -9.69 25.96 -0.03
N SER A 274 -9.25 26.00 1.23
CA SER A 274 -9.82 25.25 2.37
C SER A 274 -9.88 23.74 2.09
N ILE A 275 -8.77 23.18 1.60
CA ILE A 275 -8.60 21.75 1.32
C ILE A 275 -7.92 21.08 2.49
N ASP A 276 -8.58 20.08 3.10
CA ASP A 276 -8.07 19.31 4.24
C ASP A 276 -7.19 18.11 3.84
N THR A 277 -6.97 17.89 2.54
CA THR A 277 -6.12 16.82 2.03
C THR A 277 -4.68 17.00 2.53
N GLU A 278 -4.15 15.97 3.18
CA GLU A 278 -2.76 15.97 3.63
C GLU A 278 -1.77 15.99 2.47
N ILE A 279 -0.67 16.69 2.66
CA ILE A 279 0.47 16.66 1.73
C ILE A 279 1.57 15.82 2.38
N TRP A 280 2.06 14.81 1.68
CA TRP A 280 3.22 14.02 2.07
C TRP A 280 4.37 14.27 1.12
N MET A 281 5.60 14.07 1.59
CA MET A 281 6.78 14.21 0.78
C MET A 281 6.86 13.07 -0.25
N GLY A 282 6.41 13.26 -1.46
CA GLY A 282 6.58 12.41 -2.65
C GLY A 282 6.63 10.90 -2.41
N THR A 283 6.85 10.14 -3.44
CA THR A 283 7.20 8.73 -3.31
C THR A 283 8.70 8.58 -3.59
N VAL A 284 9.49 8.56 -2.51
CA VAL A 284 10.96 8.58 -2.59
C VAL A 284 11.46 7.21 -3.04
N ASN A 285 12.07 7.16 -4.21
CA ASN A 285 12.67 5.96 -4.79
C ASN A 285 14.22 6.02 -4.82
N TYR A 286 14.82 6.89 -4.03
CA TYR A 286 16.25 7.10 -3.93
C TYR A 286 16.83 6.49 -2.64
N PRO A 287 17.87 5.65 -2.71
CA PRO A 287 18.35 4.86 -1.56
C PRO A 287 19.14 5.67 -0.52
N ASN A 288 19.56 6.91 -0.84
CA ASN A 288 20.32 7.76 0.06
C ASN A 288 19.36 8.63 0.90
N PRO A 289 19.44 8.62 2.24
CA PRO A 289 18.61 9.45 3.11
C PRO A 289 18.82 10.97 2.92
N ASP A 290 19.90 11.38 2.27
CA ASP A 290 20.19 12.80 2.03
C ASP A 290 19.13 13.51 1.19
N TYR A 291 18.36 12.78 0.39
CA TYR A 291 17.22 13.37 -0.32
C TYR A 291 16.18 13.92 0.68
N VAL A 292 15.79 13.11 1.65
CA VAL A 292 14.82 13.49 2.69
C VAL A 292 15.40 14.56 3.60
N ARG A 293 16.67 14.41 4.02
CA ARG A 293 17.37 15.39 4.86
C ARG A 293 17.42 16.76 4.19
N THR A 294 17.73 16.81 2.88
CA THR A 294 17.82 18.06 2.13
C THR A 294 16.46 18.74 1.98
N PHE A 295 15.41 17.96 1.75
CA PHE A 295 14.04 18.46 1.75
C PHE A 295 13.68 19.12 3.09
N PHE A 296 13.85 18.41 4.22
CA PHE A 296 13.46 18.91 5.54
C PHE A 296 14.38 20.03 6.09
N LYS A 297 15.56 20.24 5.50
CA LYS A 297 16.38 21.43 5.80
C LYS A 297 15.82 22.72 5.18
N GLN A 298 14.89 22.62 4.24
CA GLN A 298 14.29 23.80 3.63
C GLN A 298 13.29 24.45 4.60
N LYS A 299 13.17 25.78 4.52
CA LYS A 299 12.27 26.55 5.37
C LYS A 299 10.81 26.07 5.23
N ASP A 300 10.11 25.97 6.33
CA ASP A 300 8.67 25.62 6.43
C ASP A 300 8.32 24.21 5.91
N SER A 301 9.29 23.30 5.73
CA SER A 301 9.03 21.94 5.26
C SER A 301 8.19 21.10 6.22
N ASP A 302 8.31 21.37 7.51
CA ASP A 302 7.54 20.74 8.60
C ASP A 302 6.10 21.27 8.70
N LYS A 303 5.81 22.45 8.15
CA LYS A 303 4.48 23.07 8.22
C LYS A 303 3.42 22.28 7.48
N TYR A 304 3.72 21.85 6.26
CA TYR A 304 2.74 21.26 5.36
C TYR A 304 2.85 19.75 5.22
N VAL A 305 4.05 19.19 5.38
CA VAL A 305 4.30 17.76 5.17
C VAL A 305 3.99 16.96 6.42
N LYS A 306 3.13 15.92 6.27
CA LYS A 306 2.69 15.04 7.37
C LYS A 306 3.41 13.70 7.40
N GLY A 307 4.02 13.30 6.31
CA GLY A 307 4.71 12.01 6.22
C GLY A 307 5.62 11.89 5.02
N VAL A 308 6.29 10.75 4.92
CA VAL A 308 7.22 10.40 3.85
C VAL A 308 6.77 9.10 3.19
N GLY A 309 6.53 9.16 1.89
CA GLY A 309 6.33 7.97 1.07
C GLY A 309 7.67 7.44 0.56
N VAL A 310 7.86 6.11 0.61
CA VAL A 310 9.04 5.46 0.05
C VAL A 310 8.63 4.29 -0.83
N GLN A 311 9.41 4.02 -1.87
CA GLN A 311 9.20 2.86 -2.74
C GLN A 311 10.51 2.38 -3.36
N TRP A 312 10.53 1.14 -3.87
CA TRP A 312 11.67 0.54 -4.55
C TRP A 312 12.97 0.71 -3.73
N THR A 313 14.02 1.23 -4.34
CA THR A 313 15.31 1.40 -3.65
C THR A 313 15.25 2.44 -2.52
N GLY A 314 14.25 3.31 -2.49
CA GLY A 314 14.02 4.28 -1.42
C GLY A 314 13.75 3.63 -0.06
N MET A 315 13.23 2.40 -0.04
CA MET A 315 13.08 1.63 1.20
C MET A 315 14.40 1.44 1.96
N ARG A 316 15.55 1.47 1.26
CA ARG A 316 16.88 1.36 1.89
C ARG A 316 17.24 2.58 2.75
N ALA A 317 16.61 3.72 2.51
CA ALA A 317 16.81 4.94 3.31
C ALA A 317 16.03 4.92 4.63
N LEU A 318 14.98 4.09 4.75
CA LEU A 318 14.07 4.05 5.91
C LEU A 318 14.77 3.98 7.27
N PRO A 319 15.74 3.06 7.51
CA PRO A 319 16.34 2.94 8.84
C PRO A 319 16.98 4.25 9.33
N ALA A 320 17.62 5.00 8.42
CA ALA A 320 18.25 6.27 8.75
C ALA A 320 17.22 7.39 8.89
N VAL A 321 16.28 7.48 7.94
CA VAL A 321 15.26 8.53 7.89
C VAL A 321 14.31 8.42 9.08
N HIS A 322 13.79 7.24 9.38
CA HIS A 322 12.90 7.04 10.53
C HIS A 322 13.59 7.34 11.87
N LYS A 323 14.88 6.98 11.99
CA LYS A 323 15.67 7.31 13.20
C LYS A 323 15.83 8.81 13.39
N GLU A 324 16.00 9.57 12.31
CA GLU A 324 16.24 11.02 12.33
C GLU A 324 14.95 11.84 12.45
N TYR A 325 13.86 11.32 11.89
CA TYR A 325 12.54 11.98 11.85
C TYR A 325 11.44 11.07 12.40
N PRO A 326 11.50 10.62 13.67
CA PRO A 326 10.60 9.59 14.22
C PRO A 326 9.14 10.04 14.38
N ASP A 327 8.88 11.34 14.33
CA ASP A 327 7.53 11.91 14.52
C ASP A 327 6.71 11.98 13.24
N TYR A 328 7.30 11.65 12.07
CA TYR A 328 6.58 11.57 10.80
C TYR A 328 5.98 10.19 10.58
N CYS A 329 4.87 10.16 9.83
CA CYS A 329 4.31 8.92 9.30
C CYS A 329 5.11 8.41 8.10
N TYR A 330 5.16 7.09 7.91
CA TYR A 330 5.91 6.46 6.82
C TYR A 330 5.02 5.46 6.07
N MET A 331 4.94 5.63 4.75
CA MET A 331 4.21 4.71 3.88
C MET A 331 5.18 4.06 2.88
N GLN A 332 5.10 2.75 2.75
CA GLN A 332 5.60 2.08 1.54
C GLN A 332 4.53 2.26 0.46
N THR A 333 4.83 3.04 -0.57
CA THR A 333 3.87 3.58 -1.52
C THR A 333 3.68 2.73 -2.77
N GLU A 334 4.60 1.81 -3.03
CA GLU A 334 4.56 0.91 -4.18
C GLU A 334 5.54 -0.26 -3.97
N ASN A 335 5.05 -1.50 -4.06
CA ASN A 335 5.92 -2.68 -3.95
C ASN A 335 6.85 -2.82 -5.17
N MET A 336 7.87 -3.66 -5.02
CA MET A 336 8.75 -4.06 -6.14
C MET A 336 7.99 -5.06 -7.02
N CYS A 337 7.55 -4.60 -8.20
CA CYS A 337 6.53 -5.26 -9.00
C CYS A 337 7.05 -6.38 -9.92
N GLY A 338 8.31 -6.82 -9.83
CA GLY A 338 8.89 -7.87 -10.69
C GLY A 338 8.79 -7.59 -12.19
N ASN A 339 8.76 -8.68 -12.97
CA ASN A 339 8.66 -8.63 -14.43
C ASN A 339 7.57 -9.61 -14.95
N SER A 340 6.45 -9.72 -14.24
CA SER A 340 5.32 -10.62 -14.52
C SER A 340 5.55 -12.11 -14.23
N GLU A 341 6.48 -12.45 -13.37
CA GLU A 341 6.70 -13.83 -12.91
C GLU A 341 5.46 -14.36 -12.20
N ASN A 342 4.88 -13.58 -11.30
CA ASN A 342 3.65 -13.90 -10.56
C ASN A 342 3.70 -15.29 -9.90
N ASP A 343 4.87 -15.67 -9.38
CA ASP A 343 5.18 -16.96 -8.78
C ASP A 343 5.55 -16.83 -7.29
N TRP A 344 6.01 -17.93 -6.69
CA TRP A 344 6.39 -17.97 -5.28
C TRP A 344 7.58 -17.04 -4.95
N SER A 345 8.51 -16.85 -5.89
CA SER A 345 9.65 -15.95 -5.69
C SER A 345 9.22 -14.50 -5.57
N ALA A 346 8.17 -14.11 -6.30
CA ALA A 346 7.55 -12.79 -6.17
C ALA A 346 6.93 -12.59 -4.76
N LEU A 347 6.25 -13.62 -4.23
CA LEU A 347 5.76 -13.60 -2.84
C LEU A 347 6.89 -13.42 -1.84
N GLU A 348 8.02 -14.16 -1.99
CA GLU A 348 9.19 -14.06 -1.10
C GLU A 348 9.77 -12.64 -1.11
N ASN A 349 9.91 -12.05 -2.29
CA ASN A 349 10.41 -10.68 -2.44
C ASN A 349 9.49 -9.66 -1.76
N THR A 350 8.17 -9.80 -1.95
CA THR A 350 7.18 -8.92 -1.31
C THR A 350 7.14 -9.13 0.21
N TRP A 351 7.23 -10.38 0.71
CA TRP A 351 7.34 -10.64 2.14
C TRP A 351 8.56 -9.95 2.77
N ASN A 352 9.73 -10.08 2.15
CA ASN A 352 10.95 -9.45 2.62
C ASN A 352 10.83 -7.91 2.65
N ALA A 353 10.19 -7.32 1.66
CA ALA A 353 9.92 -5.88 1.61
C ALA A 353 8.96 -5.44 2.72
N VAL A 354 7.87 -6.18 2.95
CA VAL A 354 6.91 -5.91 4.03
C VAL A 354 7.60 -5.96 5.39
N VAL A 355 8.36 -7.02 5.66
CA VAL A 355 9.10 -7.18 6.93
C VAL A 355 10.10 -6.04 7.12
N HIS A 356 10.88 -5.71 6.09
CA HIS A 356 11.81 -4.59 6.14
C HIS A 356 11.10 -3.27 6.47
N CYS A 357 10.01 -2.98 5.80
CA CYS A 357 9.26 -1.74 5.98
C CYS A 357 8.67 -1.63 7.39
N PHE A 358 7.94 -2.65 7.86
CA PHE A 358 7.33 -2.61 9.19
C PHE A 358 8.38 -2.56 10.32
N ASN A 359 9.49 -3.26 10.20
CA ASN A 359 10.58 -3.20 11.18
C ASN A 359 11.32 -1.86 11.18
N ASN A 360 11.08 -0.99 10.19
CA ASN A 360 11.70 0.33 10.09
C ASN A 360 10.67 1.47 10.11
N GLY A 361 9.54 1.28 10.81
CA GLY A 361 8.60 2.35 11.16
C GLY A 361 7.52 2.66 10.13
N VAL A 362 7.40 1.89 9.04
CA VAL A 362 6.29 2.03 8.08
C VAL A 362 4.98 1.60 8.74
N ASP A 363 3.95 2.41 8.57
CA ASP A 363 2.60 2.21 9.12
C ASP A 363 1.58 1.73 8.08
N SER A 364 1.94 1.80 6.79
CA SER A 364 1.05 1.45 5.66
C SER A 364 1.82 0.90 4.46
N TYR A 365 1.22 -0.07 3.76
CA TYR A 365 1.85 -0.77 2.64
C TYR A 365 0.90 -0.84 1.43
N ILE A 366 1.34 -0.36 0.27
CA ILE A 366 0.56 -0.30 -0.95
C ILE A 366 1.13 -1.24 -2.01
N TYR A 367 0.29 -2.12 -2.53
CA TYR A 367 0.60 -2.96 -3.68
C TYR A 367 0.29 -2.21 -4.99
N TRP A 368 1.15 -2.32 -6.02
CA TRP A 368 0.97 -1.56 -7.25
C TRP A 368 -0.21 -2.10 -8.09
N ASN A 369 -0.03 -3.17 -8.82
CA ASN A 369 -1.07 -3.66 -9.72
C ASN A 369 -2.00 -4.65 -9.01
N MET A 370 -3.24 -4.23 -8.73
CA MET A 370 -4.23 -5.13 -8.14
C MET A 370 -4.74 -6.17 -9.15
N VAL A 371 -5.02 -5.74 -10.37
CA VAL A 371 -5.53 -6.59 -11.45
C VAL A 371 -4.84 -6.22 -12.76
N LEU A 372 -4.41 -7.21 -13.54
CA LEU A 372 -3.94 -7.00 -14.91
C LEU A 372 -4.51 -8.07 -15.82
N ASN A 373 -4.41 -7.85 -17.13
CA ASN A 373 -4.72 -8.89 -18.11
C ASN A 373 -3.61 -9.94 -18.19
N GLU A 374 -3.81 -10.97 -19.00
CA GLU A 374 -2.91 -12.12 -19.18
C GLU A 374 -1.49 -11.74 -19.62
N THR A 375 -1.28 -10.54 -20.18
CA THR A 375 0.05 -10.08 -20.60
C THR A 375 0.83 -9.41 -19.49
N CYS A 376 0.15 -8.89 -18.48
CA CYS A 376 0.72 -8.08 -17.40
C CYS A 376 1.51 -6.86 -17.89
N LYS A 377 1.33 -6.43 -19.15
CA LYS A 377 2.11 -5.37 -19.79
C LYS A 377 1.43 -4.01 -19.68
N SER A 378 2.27 -2.99 -19.51
CA SER A 378 1.89 -1.60 -19.66
C SER A 378 1.75 -1.21 -21.14
N TRP A 379 1.24 0.00 -21.41
CA TRP A 379 1.20 0.57 -22.76
C TRP A 379 2.60 0.72 -23.40
N TRP A 380 3.64 0.85 -22.58
CA TRP A 380 5.05 0.99 -23.02
C TRP A 380 5.83 -0.33 -22.98
N ASP A 381 5.13 -1.47 -23.05
CA ASP A 381 5.68 -2.84 -23.08
C ASP A 381 6.45 -3.25 -21.80
N TRP A 382 6.24 -2.56 -20.71
CA TRP A 382 6.77 -2.90 -19.39
C TRP A 382 5.87 -3.91 -18.70
N ALA A 383 6.40 -5.09 -18.36
CA ALA A 383 5.63 -6.14 -17.69
C ALA A 383 5.90 -6.14 -16.18
N GLN A 384 4.84 -6.34 -15.38
CA GLN A 384 4.94 -6.37 -13.91
C GLN A 384 4.03 -7.44 -13.32
N ASN A 385 4.30 -7.77 -12.05
CA ASN A 385 3.46 -8.65 -11.25
C ASN A 385 2.13 -7.97 -10.88
N THR A 386 1.14 -8.80 -10.59
CA THR A 386 -0.20 -8.36 -10.15
C THR A 386 -0.79 -9.36 -9.16
N LEU A 387 -1.73 -8.92 -8.34
CA LEU A 387 -2.43 -9.81 -7.41
C LEU A 387 -3.40 -10.75 -8.14
N ILE A 388 -4.07 -10.26 -9.18
CA ILE A 388 -5.09 -10.99 -9.91
C ILE A 388 -4.86 -10.83 -11.41
N ILE A 389 -4.89 -11.94 -12.14
CA ILE A 389 -4.77 -11.96 -13.61
C ILE A 389 -6.12 -12.32 -14.22
N VAL A 390 -6.55 -11.52 -15.20
CA VAL A 390 -7.75 -11.76 -16.01
C VAL A 390 -7.33 -12.16 -17.41
N ASP A 391 -7.66 -13.36 -17.84
CA ASP A 391 -7.51 -13.77 -19.23
C ASP A 391 -8.68 -13.19 -20.06
N ARG A 392 -8.39 -12.21 -20.90
CA ARG A 392 -9.40 -11.48 -21.68
C ARG A 392 -10.12 -12.32 -22.73
N LYS A 393 -9.52 -13.45 -23.14
CA LYS A 393 -10.13 -14.34 -24.16
C LYS A 393 -11.11 -15.31 -23.54
N THR A 394 -10.77 -15.82 -22.35
CA THR A 394 -11.55 -16.88 -21.69
C THR A 394 -12.41 -16.36 -20.54
N GLY A 395 -12.13 -15.17 -20.01
CA GLY A 395 -12.73 -14.64 -18.79
C GLY A 395 -12.26 -15.36 -17.52
N GLN A 396 -11.21 -16.19 -17.60
CA GLN A 396 -10.67 -16.85 -16.42
C GLN A 396 -9.94 -15.87 -15.53
N VAL A 397 -10.15 -16.02 -14.23
CA VAL A 397 -9.51 -15.21 -13.18
C VAL A 397 -8.53 -16.09 -12.40
N ARG A 398 -7.28 -15.65 -12.27
CA ARG A 398 -6.23 -16.33 -11.51
C ARG A 398 -5.73 -15.45 -10.38
N TYR A 399 -5.78 -15.94 -9.17
CA TYR A 399 -5.19 -15.30 -7.98
C TYR A 399 -3.73 -15.75 -7.84
N THR A 400 -2.80 -14.81 -7.73
CA THR A 400 -1.36 -15.07 -7.64
C THR A 400 -0.95 -15.40 -6.19
N ASP A 401 0.32 -15.81 -6.00
CA ASP A 401 0.84 -16.09 -4.67
C ASP A 401 0.88 -14.82 -3.82
N GLU A 402 1.18 -13.68 -4.40
CA GLU A 402 1.18 -12.38 -3.74
C GLU A 402 -0.23 -11.93 -3.30
N TYR A 403 -1.30 -12.35 -4.01
CA TYR A 403 -2.68 -12.15 -3.55
C TYR A 403 -2.89 -12.79 -2.17
N TYR A 404 -2.44 -14.02 -2.02
CA TYR A 404 -2.58 -14.73 -0.74
C TYR A 404 -1.68 -14.15 0.35
N LEU A 405 -0.47 -13.69 0.01
CA LEU A 405 0.37 -12.96 0.96
C LEU A 405 -0.33 -11.71 1.48
N MET A 406 -0.87 -10.89 0.59
CA MET A 406 -1.60 -9.68 1.00
C MET A 406 -2.83 -10.03 1.83
N LYS A 407 -3.50 -11.16 1.53
CA LYS A 407 -4.61 -11.66 2.34
C LYS A 407 -4.15 -12.12 3.74
N HIS A 408 -3.01 -12.79 3.87
CA HIS A 408 -2.43 -13.16 5.17
C HIS A 408 -2.12 -11.94 6.06
N LEU A 409 -1.81 -10.82 5.46
CA LEU A 409 -1.54 -9.57 6.16
C LEU A 409 -2.83 -8.77 6.38
N SER A 410 -3.40 -8.22 5.32
CA SER A 410 -4.44 -7.20 5.39
C SER A 410 -5.77 -7.71 5.97
N HIS A 411 -6.21 -8.94 5.65
CA HIS A 411 -7.46 -9.49 6.15
C HIS A 411 -7.57 -9.47 7.69
N PHE A 412 -6.45 -9.70 8.37
CA PHE A 412 -6.40 -9.76 9.84
C PHE A 412 -5.88 -8.48 10.49
N VAL A 413 -5.11 -7.68 9.75
CA VAL A 413 -4.40 -6.50 10.29
C VAL A 413 -5.02 -5.25 9.69
N GLN A 414 -6.16 -4.87 10.27
CA GLN A 414 -6.94 -3.71 9.86
C GLN A 414 -6.45 -2.41 10.51
N PRO A 415 -6.88 -1.23 10.01
CA PRO A 415 -6.56 0.06 10.61
C PRO A 415 -6.80 0.10 12.13
N GLY A 416 -5.85 0.70 12.84
CA GLY A 416 -5.86 0.74 14.31
C GLY A 416 -5.19 -0.45 15.00
N SER A 417 -4.75 -1.47 14.23
CA SER A 417 -3.85 -2.50 14.75
C SER A 417 -2.50 -1.89 15.16
N ARG A 418 -1.78 -2.57 16.05
CA ARG A 418 -0.43 -2.17 16.51
C ARG A 418 0.58 -3.26 16.20
N LEU A 419 1.70 -2.90 15.58
CA LEU A 419 2.83 -3.83 15.46
C LEU A 419 3.36 -4.17 16.85
N LEU A 420 3.74 -5.43 17.05
CA LEU A 420 4.28 -5.96 18.30
C LEU A 420 5.74 -6.35 18.12
N LYS A 421 6.53 -6.23 19.19
CA LYS A 421 7.89 -6.76 19.22
C LYS A 421 7.86 -8.29 19.19
N VAL A 422 8.75 -8.90 18.38
CA VAL A 422 8.97 -10.35 18.28
C VAL A 422 10.45 -10.68 18.49
N SER A 423 10.78 -11.96 18.78
CA SER A 423 12.17 -12.42 18.92
C SER A 423 12.83 -12.79 17.59
N ASP A 424 12.04 -13.13 16.56
CA ASP A 424 12.48 -13.34 15.17
C ASP A 424 11.77 -12.32 14.28
N ASP A 425 12.41 -11.20 14.04
CA ASP A 425 11.89 -10.10 13.23
C ASP A 425 12.18 -10.25 11.73
N LYS A 426 12.87 -11.32 11.33
CA LYS A 426 13.17 -11.60 9.92
C LYS A 426 12.05 -12.38 9.22
N ASN A 427 11.47 -13.37 9.91
CA ASN A 427 10.47 -14.26 9.32
C ASN A 427 9.10 -14.16 10.02
N THR A 428 8.95 -13.22 10.93
CA THR A 428 7.71 -13.08 11.72
C THR A 428 7.35 -11.62 11.93
N LEU A 429 6.10 -11.30 11.66
CA LEU A 429 5.45 -10.07 12.11
C LEU A 429 4.32 -10.44 13.06
N ALA A 430 4.12 -9.65 14.09
CA ALA A 430 3.00 -9.84 15.00
C ALA A 430 2.29 -8.51 15.24
N PHE A 431 0.97 -8.60 15.38
CA PHE A 431 0.12 -7.42 15.54
C PHE A 431 -0.89 -7.64 16.66
N ARG A 432 -1.22 -6.58 17.37
CA ARG A 432 -2.45 -6.53 18.16
C ARG A 432 -3.51 -5.86 17.29
N SER A 433 -4.54 -6.61 16.92
CA SER A 433 -5.67 -6.08 16.17
C SER A 433 -6.51 -5.12 17.01
N HIS A 434 -7.35 -4.32 16.36
CA HIS A 434 -8.22 -3.33 17.04
C HIS A 434 -9.21 -3.99 18.02
N ASP A 435 -9.60 -5.25 17.79
CA ASP A 435 -10.47 -6.05 18.68
C ASP A 435 -9.68 -6.79 19.79
N GLY A 436 -8.37 -6.52 19.91
CA GLY A 436 -7.50 -7.02 20.99
C GLY A 436 -6.89 -8.40 20.77
N LYS A 437 -7.17 -9.06 19.65
CA LYS A 437 -6.52 -10.33 19.29
C LYS A 437 -5.06 -10.13 18.94
N VAL A 438 -4.25 -11.17 19.11
CA VAL A 438 -2.89 -11.20 18.59
C VAL A 438 -2.87 -11.98 17.28
N VAL A 439 -2.39 -11.34 16.22
CA VAL A 439 -2.21 -11.90 14.89
C VAL A 439 -0.72 -12.07 14.65
N VAL A 440 -0.28 -13.31 14.43
CA VAL A 440 1.12 -13.62 14.10
C VAL A 440 1.18 -14.08 12.66
N VAL A 441 1.95 -13.40 11.81
CA VAL A 441 2.22 -13.81 10.43
C VAL A 441 3.64 -14.31 10.37
N ALA A 442 3.83 -15.60 10.03
CA ALA A 442 5.12 -16.26 10.02
C ALA A 442 5.38 -16.92 8.67
N TYR A 443 6.58 -16.70 8.15
CA TYR A 443 7.08 -17.32 6.93
C TYR A 443 8.06 -18.44 7.26
N ASN A 444 7.90 -19.61 6.63
CA ASN A 444 8.88 -20.68 6.64
C ASN A 444 9.63 -20.69 5.30
N PRO A 445 10.89 -20.23 5.26
CA PRO A 445 11.68 -20.20 4.03
C PRO A 445 12.25 -21.55 3.62
N GLU A 446 12.21 -22.56 4.51
CA GLU A 446 12.78 -23.87 4.26
C GLU A 446 11.89 -24.71 3.32
N GLU A 447 12.51 -25.63 2.56
CA GLU A 447 11.76 -26.57 1.70
C GLU A 447 10.97 -27.60 2.52
N GLN A 448 11.42 -27.91 3.73
CA GLN A 448 10.80 -28.90 4.59
C GLN A 448 9.86 -28.25 5.61
N GLU A 449 8.85 -29.00 5.98
CA GLU A 449 8.02 -28.65 7.11
C GLU A 449 8.83 -28.70 8.42
N ARG A 450 8.49 -27.82 9.35
CA ARG A 450 9.10 -27.82 10.68
C ARG A 450 8.06 -27.54 11.77
N PRO A 451 8.14 -28.21 12.92
CA PRO A 451 7.41 -27.78 14.10
C PRO A 451 7.96 -26.42 14.56
N CYS A 452 7.07 -25.51 14.93
CA CYS A 452 7.41 -24.20 15.46
C CYS A 452 6.53 -23.89 16.66
N SER A 453 7.16 -23.49 17.76
CA SER A 453 6.49 -23.13 18.98
C SER A 453 6.50 -21.61 19.17
N PHE A 454 5.30 -21.03 19.39
CA PHE A 454 5.13 -19.60 19.66
C PHE A 454 4.76 -19.40 21.12
N LYS A 455 5.42 -18.46 21.78
CA LYS A 455 5.04 -17.93 23.09
C LYS A 455 4.47 -16.52 22.91
N VAL A 456 3.20 -16.34 23.20
CA VAL A 456 2.51 -15.06 23.11
C VAL A 456 2.09 -14.63 24.53
N GLY A 457 2.90 -13.77 25.14
CA GLY A 457 2.77 -13.46 26.57
C GLY A 457 2.90 -14.74 27.44
N SER A 458 1.82 -15.16 28.10
CA SER A 458 1.77 -16.40 28.89
C SER A 458 1.22 -17.61 28.13
N LYS A 459 0.76 -17.41 26.88
CA LYS A 459 0.14 -18.47 26.05
C LYS A 459 1.18 -19.17 25.21
N TYR A 460 0.99 -20.48 24.98
CA TYR A 460 1.86 -21.31 24.13
C TYR A 460 1.03 -21.98 23.04
N ILE A 461 1.59 -22.04 21.84
CA ILE A 461 1.01 -22.77 20.72
C ILE A 461 2.13 -23.42 19.92
N ARG A 462 1.97 -24.70 19.58
CA ARG A 462 2.84 -25.40 18.66
C ARG A 462 2.11 -25.67 17.36
N VAL A 463 2.72 -25.26 16.25
CA VAL A 463 2.20 -25.46 14.90
C VAL A 463 3.24 -26.17 14.05
N ILE A 464 2.80 -26.85 13.00
CA ILE A 464 3.68 -27.35 11.94
C ILE A 464 3.59 -26.32 10.81
N LEU A 465 4.69 -25.62 10.55
CA LEU A 465 4.83 -24.75 9.40
C LEU A 465 5.25 -25.61 8.21
N LYS A 466 4.42 -25.68 7.17
CA LYS A 466 4.78 -26.40 5.94
C LYS A 466 6.05 -25.80 5.31
N GLY A 467 6.73 -26.55 4.46
CA GLY A 467 7.84 -26.03 3.68
C GLY A 467 7.38 -24.92 2.75
N LYS A 468 8.18 -23.88 2.53
CA LYS A 468 7.85 -22.73 1.71
C LYS A 468 6.41 -22.25 1.94
N SER A 469 6.09 -21.79 3.16
CA SER A 469 4.71 -21.41 3.54
C SER A 469 4.65 -20.08 4.26
N ILE A 470 3.57 -19.33 3.98
CA ILE A 470 3.14 -18.20 4.78
C ILE A 470 1.98 -18.64 5.67
N ASN A 471 2.02 -18.26 6.94
CA ASN A 471 1.06 -18.72 7.95
C ASN A 471 0.58 -17.55 8.80
N THR A 472 -0.73 -17.46 9.02
CA THR A 472 -1.30 -16.50 9.97
C THR A 472 -1.95 -17.25 11.13
N ILE A 473 -1.58 -16.88 12.35
CA ILE A 473 -2.05 -17.48 13.60
C ILE A 473 -2.81 -16.39 14.36
N VAL A 474 -4.11 -16.63 14.61
CA VAL A 474 -4.99 -15.68 15.32
C VAL A 474 -5.30 -16.23 16.71
N ILE A 475 -4.92 -15.48 17.77
CA ILE A 475 -4.92 -15.92 19.18
C ILE A 475 -5.81 -15.02 20.03
#